data_029382abb1fda0ee9c2ff5d081c6b16f
#
_entry.id   029382abb1fda0ee9c2ff5d081c6b16f
#
_cell.length_a   1.000
_cell.length_b   1.000
_cell.length_c   1.000
_cell.angle_alpha   90.00
_cell.angle_beta   90.00
_cell.angle_gamma   90.00
#
_symmetry.space_group_name_H-M   'P 1'
#
loop_
_entity.id
_entity.type
_entity.pdbx_description
1 polymer ?
#
loop_
_entity_poly.entity_id
_entity_poly.type
_entity_poly.pdbx_seq_one_letter_code
_entity_poly.pdbx_strand_id
1 'polypeptide(L)'
;MGLYRAQFISMIIMIAIGTGIFVGFHMEWYSIEGNTSPFFEETGYADYRIISEKGYSADDLKKIEDIDGVDNAGRYVSVAADVKDRKDDSVALTVTTNEKVSGMLIMDGDKYDTKSTDGVWLSDKYADANDFKVGDSITLAYKGIEMKGVIKGLIKSGEQLICVRDSSQLMPDYNTFGFAYVSPVMYEKAIGRDYYPQINVVSSMSKKDFTEKADDALGNTALILTKDESASYSNAHGEVEEGQTMGSILPTLFLLIAILTMVTTMHRLTAKEKTQIGTLKALGFKNKRILRHYTSYAFMIGIIGSAIGMGLGFFVAWYIMNPNGMMGTYFDMPEWKLYVPSFCYYILAAIIVVLTLIGFLSVRKMLKGTAADALR
;
A
#
# COMPACT_ATOMS: atom_id res chain seq x y z
N MET A 1 -43.87 9.11 5.34
CA MET A 1 -42.64 8.64 4.68
C MET A 1 -42.74 8.51 3.13
N GLY A 2 -43.88 8.15 2.55
CA GLY A 2 -44.02 7.92 1.11
C GLY A 2 -43.63 9.12 0.22
N LEU A 3 -43.99 10.34 0.60
CA LEU A 3 -43.78 11.55 -0.23
C LEU A 3 -42.32 12.05 -0.31
N TYR A 4 -41.42 11.59 0.59
CA TYR A 4 -40.02 12.09 0.67
C TYR A 4 -38.98 11.00 0.45
N ARG A 5 -39.40 9.81 -0.02
CA ARG A 5 -38.50 8.65 -0.19
C ARG A 5 -37.29 8.98 -1.04
N ALA A 6 -37.49 9.66 -2.17
CA ALA A 6 -36.41 10.00 -3.09
C ALA A 6 -35.33 10.89 -2.43
N GLN A 7 -35.76 11.85 -1.59
CA GLN A 7 -34.82 12.76 -0.90
C GLN A 7 -34.01 12.03 0.20
N PHE A 8 -34.69 11.16 0.97
CA PHE A 8 -33.99 10.35 1.99
C PHE A 8 -33.03 9.36 1.35
N ILE A 9 -33.43 8.71 0.26
CA ILE A 9 -32.56 7.80 -0.49
C ILE A 9 -31.33 8.55 -1.04
N SER A 10 -31.53 9.75 -1.63
CA SER A 10 -30.44 10.57 -2.13
C SER A 10 -29.45 10.94 -1.02
N MET A 11 -29.92 11.31 0.17
CA MET A 11 -29.02 11.61 1.30
C MET A 11 -28.26 10.36 1.78
N ILE A 12 -28.94 9.22 1.88
CA ILE A 12 -28.29 7.95 2.24
C ILE A 12 -27.20 7.60 1.24
N ILE A 13 -27.49 7.72 -0.09
CA ILE A 13 -26.50 7.45 -1.14
C ILE A 13 -25.30 8.39 -1.04
N MET A 14 -25.51 9.69 -0.83
CA MET A 14 -24.42 10.66 -0.71
C MET A 14 -23.52 10.37 0.51
N ILE A 15 -24.13 10.03 1.65
CA ILE A 15 -23.37 9.65 2.84
C ILE A 15 -22.63 8.33 2.59
N ALA A 16 -23.29 7.34 1.97
CA ALA A 16 -22.71 6.05 1.69
C ALA A 16 -21.50 6.17 0.72
N ILE A 17 -21.59 7.00 -0.32
CA ILE A 17 -20.47 7.27 -1.22
C ILE A 17 -19.33 7.94 -0.44
N GLY A 18 -19.60 9.02 0.30
CA GLY A 18 -18.55 9.74 1.04
C GLY A 18 -17.86 8.86 2.08
N THR A 19 -18.63 8.11 2.86
CA THR A 19 -18.05 7.19 3.87
C THR A 19 -17.41 5.97 3.23
N GLY A 20 -17.93 5.50 2.09
CA GLY A 20 -17.36 4.38 1.35
C GLY A 20 -15.99 4.71 0.75
N ILE A 21 -15.85 5.87 0.13
CA ILE A 21 -14.56 6.37 -0.38
C ILE A 21 -13.59 6.57 0.78
N PHE A 22 -14.05 7.17 1.89
CA PHE A 22 -13.23 7.35 3.08
C PHE A 22 -12.67 6.01 3.61
N VAL A 23 -13.55 5.05 3.87
CA VAL A 23 -13.13 3.74 4.40
C VAL A 23 -12.28 2.99 3.39
N GLY A 24 -12.66 2.99 2.09
CA GLY A 24 -11.97 2.25 1.05
C GLY A 24 -10.51 2.67 0.89
N PHE A 25 -10.24 3.95 0.68
CA PHE A 25 -8.86 4.46 0.54
C PHE A 25 -8.05 4.34 1.83
N HIS A 26 -8.67 4.58 2.99
CA HIS A 26 -7.94 4.41 4.26
C HIS A 26 -7.62 2.95 4.58
N MET A 27 -8.45 2.00 4.20
CA MET A 27 -8.13 0.58 4.27
C MET A 27 -7.02 0.18 3.28
N GLU A 28 -7.06 0.74 2.06
CA GLU A 28 -6.09 0.47 1.01
C GLU A 28 -4.68 0.86 1.46
N TRP A 29 -4.42 2.16 1.68
CA TRP A 29 -3.07 2.60 2.03
C TRP A 29 -2.56 1.98 3.33
N TYR A 30 -3.43 1.81 4.33
CA TYR A 30 -3.06 1.20 5.60
C TYR A 30 -2.73 -0.29 5.45
N SER A 31 -3.41 -0.97 4.53
CA SER A 31 -3.10 -2.36 4.19
C SER A 31 -1.80 -2.47 3.37
N ILE A 32 -1.56 -1.56 2.43
CA ILE A 32 -0.28 -1.52 1.69
C ILE A 32 0.86 -1.36 2.68
N GLU A 33 0.85 -0.33 3.53
CA GLU A 33 1.88 -0.08 4.53
C GLU A 33 2.05 -1.26 5.50
N GLY A 34 0.93 -1.78 6.02
CA GLY A 34 0.92 -2.89 6.98
C GLY A 34 1.39 -4.23 6.43
N ASN A 35 1.41 -4.43 5.10
CA ASN A 35 1.96 -5.61 4.45
C ASN A 35 3.39 -5.38 3.96
N THR A 36 3.68 -4.24 3.32
CA THR A 36 4.99 -4.00 2.69
C THR A 36 6.09 -3.71 3.73
N SER A 37 5.79 -2.96 4.79
CA SER A 37 6.81 -2.65 5.81
C SER A 37 7.37 -3.89 6.50
N PRO A 38 6.57 -4.84 7.02
CA PRO A 38 7.11 -6.08 7.57
C PRO A 38 7.86 -6.93 6.54
N PHE A 39 7.43 -6.92 5.27
CA PHE A 39 8.10 -7.66 4.21
C PHE A 39 9.48 -7.07 3.89
N PHE A 40 9.62 -5.75 3.87
CA PHE A 40 10.91 -5.08 3.73
C PHE A 40 11.85 -5.40 4.91
N GLU A 41 11.34 -5.40 6.14
CA GLU A 41 12.11 -5.78 7.32
C GLU A 41 12.56 -7.25 7.25
N GLU A 42 11.66 -8.18 6.93
CA GLU A 42 11.94 -9.61 6.87
C GLU A 42 12.96 -9.96 5.79
N THR A 43 12.93 -9.26 4.65
CA THR A 43 13.88 -9.46 3.54
C THR A 43 15.16 -8.63 3.69
N GLY A 44 15.28 -7.85 4.76
CA GLY A 44 16.45 -6.98 4.99
C GLY A 44 16.63 -5.95 3.89
N TYR A 45 15.55 -5.24 3.51
CA TYR A 45 15.61 -4.22 2.49
C TYR A 45 16.64 -3.14 2.85
N ALA A 46 17.52 -2.81 1.90
CA ALA A 46 18.62 -1.90 2.18
C ALA A 46 18.13 -0.46 2.42
N ASP A 47 18.55 0.15 3.54
CA ASP A 47 18.33 1.58 3.82
C ASP A 47 19.27 2.45 2.98
N TYR A 48 20.52 1.96 2.74
CA TYR A 48 21.54 2.65 1.95
C TYR A 48 22.14 1.71 0.91
N ARG A 49 22.47 2.27 -0.26
CA ARG A 49 23.16 1.62 -1.36
C ARG A 49 24.37 2.45 -1.72
N ILE A 50 25.57 1.90 -1.49
CA ILE A 50 26.85 2.53 -1.82
C ILE A 50 27.28 1.98 -3.18
N ILE A 51 27.43 2.85 -4.18
CA ILE A 51 27.64 2.44 -5.59
C ILE A 51 29.00 2.88 -6.06
N SER A 52 29.73 1.98 -6.77
CA SER A 52 31.01 2.26 -7.41
C SER A 52 31.16 1.45 -8.69
N GLU A 53 31.56 2.11 -9.76
CA GLU A 53 31.90 1.42 -11.03
C GLU A 53 33.14 0.52 -10.89
N LYS A 54 34.04 0.81 -9.96
CA LYS A 54 35.24 0.00 -9.71
C LYS A 54 34.90 -1.30 -8.95
N GLY A 55 33.74 -1.35 -8.31
CA GLY A 55 33.36 -2.42 -7.42
C GLY A 55 33.96 -2.28 -6.02
N TYR A 56 33.49 -3.12 -5.10
CA TYR A 56 33.90 -3.18 -3.70
C TYR A 56 34.47 -4.55 -3.36
N SER A 57 35.61 -4.54 -2.68
CA SER A 57 36.26 -5.74 -2.13
C SER A 57 35.59 -6.22 -0.85
N ALA A 58 35.97 -7.41 -0.38
CA ALA A 58 35.60 -7.90 0.94
C ALA A 58 36.13 -7.01 2.08
N ASP A 59 37.30 -6.38 1.89
CA ASP A 59 37.88 -5.45 2.88
C ASP A 59 37.08 -4.14 2.94
N ASP A 60 36.55 -3.65 1.80
CA ASP A 60 35.66 -2.48 1.81
C ASP A 60 34.33 -2.77 2.49
N LEU A 61 33.76 -3.96 2.26
CA LEU A 61 32.58 -4.40 3.00
C LEU A 61 32.84 -4.39 4.51
N LYS A 62 33.96 -4.96 4.96
CA LYS A 62 34.30 -5.00 6.36
C LYS A 62 34.43 -3.62 6.99
N LYS A 63 35.01 -2.64 6.29
CA LYS A 63 35.08 -1.26 6.77
C LYS A 63 33.69 -0.67 6.97
N ILE A 64 32.72 -1.00 6.12
CA ILE A 64 31.33 -0.53 6.26
C ILE A 64 30.64 -1.27 7.41
N GLU A 65 30.85 -2.58 7.58
CA GLU A 65 30.29 -3.36 8.70
C GLU A 65 30.81 -2.88 10.06
N ASP A 66 32.06 -2.40 10.12
CA ASP A 66 32.69 -1.90 11.35
C ASP A 66 32.19 -0.47 11.75
N ILE A 67 31.35 0.18 10.93
CA ILE A 67 30.77 1.49 11.29
C ILE A 67 29.72 1.32 12.40
N ASP A 68 29.93 2.03 13.52
CA ASP A 68 28.95 2.06 14.60
C ASP A 68 27.61 2.66 14.14
N GLY A 69 26.53 1.84 14.22
CA GLY A 69 25.20 2.13 13.75
C GLY A 69 24.82 1.43 12.43
N VAL A 70 25.69 0.62 11.85
CA VAL A 70 25.37 -0.33 10.78
C VAL A 70 24.92 -1.65 11.42
N ASP A 71 23.69 -2.07 11.12
CA ASP A 71 23.15 -3.32 11.63
C ASP A 71 23.60 -4.52 10.80
N ASN A 72 23.54 -4.39 9.48
CA ASN A 72 23.99 -5.40 8.54
C ASN A 72 24.47 -4.73 7.25
N ALA A 73 25.45 -5.32 6.56
CA ALA A 73 25.85 -4.93 5.23
C ALA A 73 26.18 -6.16 4.38
N GLY A 74 26.12 -5.99 3.05
CA GLY A 74 26.45 -7.04 2.08
C GLY A 74 26.83 -6.48 0.72
N ARG A 75 27.77 -7.11 0.05
CA ARG A 75 28.07 -6.77 -1.35
C ARG A 75 26.92 -7.29 -2.23
N TYR A 76 26.55 -6.50 -3.21
CA TYR A 76 25.36 -6.72 -4.00
C TYR A 76 25.63 -6.43 -5.48
N VAL A 77 25.00 -7.23 -6.33
CA VAL A 77 24.91 -6.99 -7.77
C VAL A 77 23.54 -7.44 -8.26
N SER A 78 22.94 -6.63 -9.13
CA SER A 78 21.75 -7.01 -9.87
C SER A 78 21.91 -6.56 -11.32
N VAL A 79 21.81 -7.50 -12.26
CA VAL A 79 21.99 -7.27 -13.69
C VAL A 79 20.95 -8.05 -14.48
N ALA A 80 20.58 -7.53 -15.65
CA ALA A 80 19.68 -8.28 -16.53
C ALA A 80 20.44 -9.47 -17.15
N ALA A 81 19.87 -10.67 -17.06
CA ALA A 81 20.38 -11.88 -17.67
C ALA A 81 19.27 -12.55 -18.50
N ASP A 82 19.61 -13.03 -19.68
CA ASP A 82 18.66 -13.76 -20.54
C ASP A 82 18.45 -15.19 -20.01
N VAL A 83 17.26 -15.72 -20.18
CA VAL A 83 16.95 -17.13 -19.90
C VAL A 83 17.16 -17.91 -21.19
N LYS A 84 18.18 -18.77 -21.22
CA LYS A 84 18.51 -19.55 -22.41
C LYS A 84 17.37 -20.47 -22.82
N ASP A 85 17.21 -20.67 -24.12
CA ASP A 85 16.16 -21.47 -24.76
C ASP A 85 14.74 -20.87 -24.64
N ARG A 86 14.63 -19.65 -24.13
CA ARG A 86 13.40 -18.86 -24.10
C ARG A 86 13.63 -17.52 -24.79
N LYS A 87 12.88 -17.31 -25.86
CA LYS A 87 13.02 -16.08 -26.64
C LYS A 87 12.40 -14.90 -25.89
N ASP A 88 13.18 -13.84 -25.78
CA ASP A 88 12.77 -12.58 -25.15
C ASP A 88 12.55 -12.63 -23.61
N ASP A 89 12.84 -13.78 -22.98
CA ASP A 89 12.76 -13.93 -21.52
C ASP A 89 14.06 -13.48 -20.86
N SER A 90 13.92 -12.73 -19.78
CA SER A 90 15.07 -12.32 -18.96
C SER A 90 14.71 -12.24 -17.48
N VAL A 91 15.75 -12.22 -16.65
CA VAL A 91 15.60 -12.07 -15.20
C VAL A 91 16.56 -11.02 -14.68
N ALA A 92 16.17 -10.33 -13.61
CA ALA A 92 17.13 -9.60 -12.79
C ALA A 92 17.97 -10.62 -12.02
N LEU A 93 19.14 -10.94 -12.55
CA LEU A 93 20.11 -11.82 -11.90
C LEU A 93 20.73 -11.08 -10.73
N THR A 94 20.46 -11.55 -9.53
CA THR A 94 20.84 -10.91 -8.28
C THR A 94 21.77 -11.79 -7.46
N VAL A 95 22.75 -11.16 -6.84
CA VAL A 95 23.67 -11.81 -5.88
C VAL A 95 23.79 -10.94 -4.65
N THR A 96 23.62 -11.52 -3.48
CA THR A 96 23.96 -10.90 -2.20
C THR A 96 24.94 -11.77 -1.44
N THR A 97 25.93 -11.16 -0.83
CA THR A 97 26.90 -11.90 0.01
C THR A 97 26.41 -12.09 1.45
N ASN A 98 25.28 -11.45 1.82
CA ASN A 98 24.69 -11.55 3.13
C ASN A 98 23.16 -11.64 2.99
N GLU A 99 22.59 -12.79 3.38
CA GLU A 99 21.13 -13.05 3.29
C GLU A 99 20.28 -12.12 4.17
N LYS A 100 20.89 -11.45 5.15
CA LYS A 100 20.21 -10.48 6.03
C LYS A 100 20.08 -9.09 5.40
N VAL A 101 20.67 -8.87 4.23
CA VAL A 101 20.62 -7.61 3.49
C VAL A 101 20.26 -7.88 2.05
N SER A 102 19.20 -7.24 1.56
CA SER A 102 18.66 -7.48 0.23
C SER A 102 18.44 -8.97 -0.05
N GLY A 103 17.92 -9.65 0.96
CA GLY A 103 17.64 -11.07 0.96
C GLY A 103 16.29 -11.41 0.35
N MET A 104 15.79 -12.57 0.72
CA MET A 104 14.58 -13.13 0.13
C MET A 104 13.77 -13.93 1.12
N LEU A 105 12.48 -14.05 0.84
CA LEU A 105 11.57 -14.97 1.50
C LEU A 105 11.42 -16.24 0.64
N ILE A 106 11.64 -17.41 1.23
CA ILE A 106 11.47 -18.69 0.55
C ILE A 106 9.99 -19.06 0.55
N MET A 107 9.43 -19.23 -0.64
CA MET A 107 8.04 -19.66 -0.85
C MET A 107 7.95 -21.17 -0.98
N ASP A 108 8.93 -21.81 -1.63
CA ASP A 108 9.06 -23.25 -1.77
C ASP A 108 10.52 -23.66 -1.97
N GLY A 109 10.89 -24.88 -1.59
CA GLY A 109 12.23 -25.43 -1.76
C GLY A 109 13.20 -25.09 -0.63
N ASP A 110 14.50 -25.04 -0.98
CA ASP A 110 15.60 -24.90 -0.03
C ASP A 110 15.89 -23.43 0.32
N LYS A 111 16.43 -23.20 1.50
CA LYS A 111 16.96 -21.90 1.92
C LYS A 111 18.10 -21.45 1.02
N TYR A 112 18.29 -20.13 0.94
CA TYR A 112 19.42 -19.56 0.20
C TYR A 112 20.75 -20.01 0.83
N ASP A 113 21.64 -20.52 -0.04
CA ASP A 113 22.96 -20.94 0.34
C ASP A 113 24.02 -20.18 -0.44
N THR A 114 24.71 -19.25 0.23
CA THR A 114 25.77 -18.44 -0.35
C THR A 114 26.96 -19.25 -0.91
N LYS A 115 27.08 -20.53 -0.52
CA LYS A 115 28.15 -21.44 -0.92
C LYS A 115 27.75 -22.43 -2.02
N SER A 116 26.48 -22.41 -2.42
CA SER A 116 26.00 -23.28 -3.50
C SER A 116 26.75 -23.04 -4.81
N THR A 117 27.09 -24.09 -5.52
CA THR A 117 27.84 -23.99 -6.80
C THR A 117 26.94 -24.03 -8.03
N ASP A 118 25.67 -24.36 -7.85
CA ASP A 118 24.68 -24.60 -8.91
C ASP A 118 23.26 -24.13 -8.55
N GLY A 119 23.07 -23.56 -7.36
CA GLY A 119 21.75 -23.16 -6.87
C GLY A 119 21.25 -21.87 -7.50
N VAL A 120 20.01 -21.92 -7.98
CA VAL A 120 19.25 -20.77 -8.45
C VAL A 120 17.97 -20.66 -7.62
N TRP A 121 17.69 -19.51 -7.05
CA TRP A 121 16.46 -19.18 -6.36
C TRP A 121 15.64 -18.23 -7.25
N LEU A 122 14.55 -18.74 -7.80
CA LEU A 122 13.79 -18.08 -8.87
C LEU A 122 12.53 -17.41 -8.30
N SER A 123 12.16 -16.25 -8.85
CA SER A 123 10.87 -15.61 -8.59
C SER A 123 9.72 -16.61 -8.76
N ASP A 124 8.87 -16.75 -7.74
CA ASP A 124 7.75 -17.71 -7.77
C ASP A 124 6.72 -17.39 -8.85
N LYS A 125 6.38 -16.12 -9.05
CA LYS A 125 5.45 -15.70 -10.11
C LYS A 125 6.01 -15.94 -11.51
N TYR A 126 7.31 -15.70 -11.73
CA TYR A 126 7.92 -16.01 -13.01
C TYR A 126 7.99 -17.54 -13.23
N ALA A 127 8.30 -18.29 -12.18
CA ALA A 127 8.31 -19.74 -12.24
C ALA A 127 6.92 -20.31 -12.57
N ASP A 128 5.88 -19.81 -11.89
CA ASP A 128 4.49 -20.23 -12.14
C ASP A 128 4.03 -19.90 -13.57
N ALA A 129 4.30 -18.68 -14.05
CA ALA A 129 3.94 -18.23 -15.40
C ALA A 129 4.66 -19.03 -16.51
N ASN A 130 5.80 -19.64 -16.20
CA ASN A 130 6.68 -20.32 -17.15
C ASN A 130 6.82 -21.83 -16.89
N ASP A 131 5.98 -22.41 -16.01
CA ASP A 131 5.95 -23.84 -15.67
C ASP A 131 7.26 -24.38 -15.06
N PHE A 132 8.08 -23.52 -14.43
CA PHE A 132 9.28 -23.94 -13.70
C PHE A 132 8.94 -24.46 -12.31
N LYS A 133 9.68 -25.46 -11.87
CA LYS A 133 9.55 -26.08 -10.53
C LYS A 133 10.90 -26.22 -9.84
N VAL A 134 10.87 -26.35 -8.53
CA VAL A 134 12.06 -26.74 -7.76
C VAL A 134 12.59 -28.07 -8.28
N GLY A 135 13.89 -28.12 -8.57
CA GLY A 135 14.57 -29.25 -9.19
C GLY A 135 14.81 -29.12 -10.69
N ASP A 136 14.14 -28.19 -11.38
CA ASP A 136 14.37 -27.97 -12.82
C ASP A 136 15.70 -27.28 -13.08
N SER A 137 16.27 -27.57 -14.24
CA SER A 137 17.49 -26.92 -14.70
C SER A 137 17.16 -25.61 -15.41
N ILE A 138 17.96 -24.56 -15.13
CA ILE A 138 17.85 -23.27 -15.79
C ILE A 138 19.24 -22.80 -16.20
N THR A 139 19.34 -22.14 -17.34
CA THR A 139 20.60 -21.49 -17.79
C THR A 139 20.36 -20.00 -17.94
N LEU A 140 21.09 -19.20 -17.16
CA LEU A 140 21.08 -17.75 -17.19
C LEU A 140 22.30 -17.26 -17.97
N ALA A 141 22.10 -16.33 -18.91
CA ALA A 141 23.17 -15.79 -19.74
C ALA A 141 23.34 -14.29 -19.51
N TYR A 142 24.52 -13.88 -19.06
CA TYR A 142 24.88 -12.48 -18.87
C TYR A 142 26.11 -12.13 -19.73
N LYS A 143 25.98 -11.21 -20.69
CA LYS A 143 27.03 -10.79 -21.61
C LYS A 143 27.78 -11.97 -22.25
N GLY A 144 27.05 -13.02 -22.63
CA GLY A 144 27.62 -14.22 -23.24
C GLY A 144 28.20 -15.25 -22.27
N ILE A 145 28.21 -14.98 -20.99
CA ILE A 145 28.62 -15.92 -19.94
C ILE A 145 27.37 -16.71 -19.48
N GLU A 146 27.44 -18.03 -19.64
CA GLU A 146 26.35 -18.92 -19.23
C GLU A 146 26.58 -19.45 -17.82
N MET A 147 25.54 -19.35 -16.99
CA MET A 147 25.44 -19.94 -15.66
C MET A 147 24.37 -21.01 -15.67
N LYS A 148 24.77 -22.27 -15.65
CA LYS A 148 23.86 -23.42 -15.56
C LYS A 148 23.62 -23.75 -14.12
N GLY A 149 22.35 -23.81 -13.72
CA GLY A 149 21.97 -24.11 -12.36
C GLY A 149 20.72 -24.96 -12.26
N VAL A 150 20.40 -25.32 -11.04
CA VAL A 150 19.18 -26.03 -10.64
C VAL A 150 18.38 -25.11 -9.76
N ILE A 151 17.10 -24.99 -10.03
CA ILE A 151 16.18 -24.21 -9.20
C ILE A 151 16.07 -24.90 -7.84
N LYS A 152 16.65 -24.30 -6.79
CA LYS A 152 16.65 -24.81 -5.42
C LYS A 152 15.48 -24.27 -4.61
N GLY A 153 14.97 -23.12 -4.98
CA GLY A 153 13.84 -22.51 -4.27
C GLY A 153 13.10 -21.50 -5.13
N LEU A 154 11.83 -21.30 -4.78
CA LEU A 154 10.98 -20.26 -5.30
C LEU A 154 10.89 -19.16 -4.25
N ILE A 155 11.06 -17.90 -4.67
CA ILE A 155 11.32 -16.80 -3.74
C ILE A 155 10.54 -15.54 -4.08
N LYS A 156 10.43 -14.67 -3.05
CA LYS A 156 10.06 -13.27 -3.15
C LYS A 156 11.14 -12.41 -2.49
N SER A 157 11.32 -11.18 -2.97
CA SER A 157 12.31 -10.25 -2.41
C SER A 157 11.77 -8.84 -2.37
N GLY A 158 12.03 -8.13 -1.26
CA GLY A 158 11.68 -6.71 -1.13
C GLY A 158 12.35 -5.85 -2.18
N GLU A 159 13.59 -6.15 -2.57
CA GLU A 159 14.31 -5.44 -3.65
C GLU A 159 13.58 -5.53 -5.00
N GLN A 160 12.81 -6.58 -5.22
CA GLN A 160 12.06 -6.88 -6.43
C GLN A 160 10.54 -6.85 -6.19
N LEU A 161 10.07 -6.09 -5.18
CA LEU A 161 8.64 -5.94 -4.88
C LEU A 161 7.85 -5.51 -6.13
N ILE A 162 8.45 -4.65 -6.97
CA ILE A 162 7.93 -4.27 -8.27
C ILE A 162 8.89 -4.81 -9.32
N CYS A 163 8.56 -5.99 -9.87
CA CYS A 163 9.42 -6.71 -10.81
C CYS A 163 9.14 -6.27 -12.25
N VAL A 164 9.76 -5.17 -12.67
CA VAL A 164 9.69 -4.63 -14.03
C VAL A 164 11.06 -4.61 -14.69
N ARG A 165 11.12 -4.80 -16.01
CA ARG A 165 12.37 -4.84 -16.77
C ARG A 165 13.09 -3.50 -16.77
N ASP A 166 12.32 -2.43 -16.92
CA ASP A 166 12.82 -1.05 -16.90
C ASP A 166 11.68 -0.08 -16.53
N SER A 167 12.02 1.20 -16.34
CA SER A 167 11.09 2.24 -15.92
C SER A 167 10.00 2.61 -16.94
N SER A 168 10.05 2.11 -18.17
CA SER A 168 9.01 2.31 -19.18
C SER A 168 7.85 1.32 -19.03
N GLN A 169 8.09 0.22 -18.32
CA GLN A 169 7.10 -0.80 -18.04
C GLN A 169 6.29 -0.42 -16.79
N LEU A 170 4.99 -0.17 -16.98
CA LEU A 170 4.10 0.28 -15.90
C LEU A 170 3.62 -0.86 -14.98
N MET A 171 3.56 -2.09 -15.50
CA MET A 171 3.09 -3.27 -14.77
C MET A 171 4.02 -4.44 -14.99
N PRO A 172 4.26 -5.28 -13.95
CA PRO A 172 5.02 -6.52 -14.11
C PRO A 172 4.41 -7.44 -15.16
N ASP A 173 5.29 -8.08 -15.95
CA ASP A 173 4.92 -9.15 -16.90
C ASP A 173 5.77 -10.38 -16.61
N TYR A 174 5.28 -11.22 -15.74
CA TYR A 174 5.98 -12.43 -15.32
C TYR A 174 6.08 -13.52 -16.40
N ASN A 175 5.42 -13.37 -17.55
CA ASN A 175 5.61 -14.28 -18.67
C ASN A 175 6.99 -14.08 -19.33
N THR A 176 7.53 -12.86 -19.29
CA THR A 176 8.77 -12.50 -19.98
C THR A 176 9.86 -11.97 -19.07
N PHE A 177 9.54 -11.54 -17.86
CA PHE A 177 10.49 -10.96 -16.92
C PHE A 177 10.23 -11.42 -15.47
N GLY A 178 11.29 -11.81 -14.78
CA GLY A 178 11.31 -12.18 -13.39
C GLY A 178 12.61 -11.78 -12.72
N PHE A 179 12.93 -12.39 -11.59
CA PHE A 179 14.21 -12.25 -10.94
C PHE A 179 14.72 -13.60 -10.43
N ALA A 180 16.03 -13.69 -10.31
CA ALA A 180 16.69 -14.90 -9.80
C ALA A 180 17.89 -14.50 -8.93
N TYR A 181 18.02 -15.18 -7.79
CA TYR A 181 19.22 -15.10 -6.97
C TYR A 181 20.12 -16.30 -7.24
N VAL A 182 21.40 -16.05 -7.34
CA VAL A 182 22.45 -17.08 -7.37
C VAL A 182 23.48 -16.81 -6.28
N SER A 183 24.20 -17.84 -5.85
CA SER A 183 25.21 -17.68 -4.82
C SER A 183 26.40 -16.83 -5.29
N PRO A 184 27.13 -16.16 -4.37
CA PRO A 184 28.41 -15.55 -4.66
C PRO A 184 29.39 -16.50 -5.33
N VAL A 185 29.47 -17.76 -4.85
CA VAL A 185 30.39 -18.78 -5.39
C VAL A 185 30.08 -19.10 -6.86
N MET A 186 28.79 -19.30 -7.19
CA MET A 186 28.37 -19.56 -8.56
C MET A 186 28.68 -18.36 -9.47
N TYR A 187 28.35 -17.15 -9.01
CA TYR A 187 28.57 -15.90 -9.74
C TYR A 187 30.06 -15.63 -10.00
N GLU A 188 30.88 -15.64 -8.97
CA GLU A 188 32.31 -15.36 -9.05
C GLU A 188 33.05 -16.38 -9.96
N LYS A 189 32.65 -17.66 -9.86
CA LYS A 189 33.16 -18.71 -10.75
C LYS A 189 32.80 -18.45 -12.21
N ALA A 190 31.61 -18.01 -12.50
CA ALA A 190 31.12 -17.75 -13.85
C ALA A 190 31.79 -16.52 -14.45
N ILE A 191 31.89 -15.43 -13.72
CA ILE A 191 32.48 -14.15 -14.16
C ILE A 191 33.99 -14.21 -14.16
N GLY A 192 34.60 -15.12 -13.40
CA GLY A 192 36.07 -15.27 -13.28
C GLY A 192 36.73 -14.18 -12.43
N ARG A 193 35.97 -13.39 -11.69
CA ARG A 193 36.45 -12.34 -10.78
C ARG A 193 35.46 -12.04 -9.67
N ASP A 194 35.96 -11.50 -8.58
CA ASP A 194 35.18 -10.95 -7.46
C ASP A 194 34.80 -9.48 -7.79
N TYR A 195 33.59 -9.25 -8.33
CA TYR A 195 33.14 -7.93 -8.74
C TYR A 195 31.73 -7.63 -8.28
N TYR A 196 31.61 -6.71 -7.35
CA TYR A 196 30.35 -6.22 -6.79
C TYR A 196 30.32 -4.69 -6.86
N PRO A 197 29.51 -4.09 -7.72
CA PRO A 197 29.45 -2.63 -7.89
C PRO A 197 28.74 -1.92 -6.74
N GLN A 198 28.18 -2.66 -5.80
CA GLN A 198 27.32 -2.09 -4.76
C GLN A 198 27.54 -2.79 -3.42
N ILE A 199 27.50 -1.98 -2.34
CA ILE A 199 27.27 -2.46 -0.96
C ILE A 199 25.91 -1.99 -0.51
N ASN A 200 25.05 -2.92 -0.09
CA ASN A 200 23.76 -2.65 0.49
C ASN A 200 23.91 -2.68 2.01
N VAL A 201 23.24 -1.76 2.69
CA VAL A 201 23.37 -1.53 4.13
C VAL A 201 22.01 -1.35 4.78
N VAL A 202 21.81 -2.04 5.89
CA VAL A 202 20.69 -1.81 6.82
C VAL A 202 21.22 -1.00 8.00
N SER A 203 20.65 0.18 8.21
CA SER A 203 21.07 1.10 9.26
C SER A 203 19.98 2.11 9.57
N SER A 204 19.78 2.42 10.84
CA SER A 204 18.87 3.47 11.32
C SER A 204 19.48 4.87 11.37
N MET A 205 20.72 5.05 10.94
CA MET A 205 21.39 6.34 10.91
C MET A 205 20.71 7.33 9.95
N SER A 206 20.93 8.63 10.16
CA SER A 206 20.55 9.64 9.19
C SER A 206 21.43 9.55 7.93
N LYS A 207 20.91 9.97 6.76
CA LYS A 207 21.69 9.99 5.50
C LYS A 207 23.01 10.74 5.66
N LYS A 208 22.99 11.88 6.38
CA LYS A 208 24.18 12.71 6.59
C LYS A 208 25.24 11.97 7.39
N ASP A 209 24.85 11.41 8.55
CA ASP A 209 25.80 10.73 9.44
C ASP A 209 26.36 9.47 8.81
N PHE A 210 25.51 8.73 8.09
CA PHE A 210 25.95 7.53 7.35
C PHE A 210 26.94 7.90 6.24
N THR A 211 26.64 8.96 5.45
CA THR A 211 27.51 9.38 4.35
C THR A 211 28.89 9.82 4.85
N GLU A 212 28.96 10.64 5.90
CA GLU A 212 30.23 11.07 6.51
C GLU A 212 31.07 9.87 6.96
N LYS A 213 30.48 8.95 7.68
CA LYS A 213 31.19 7.75 8.17
C LYS A 213 31.61 6.80 7.06
N ALA A 214 30.76 6.62 6.04
CA ALA A 214 31.09 5.76 4.89
C ALA A 214 32.21 6.34 4.02
N ASP A 215 32.21 7.66 3.77
CA ASP A 215 33.26 8.35 3.05
C ASP A 215 34.61 8.25 3.79
N ASP A 216 34.61 8.42 5.11
CA ASP A 216 35.78 8.27 5.96
C ASP A 216 36.31 6.83 5.93
N ALA A 217 35.42 5.84 6.05
CA ALA A 217 35.78 4.41 6.07
C ALA A 217 36.37 3.94 4.73
N LEU A 218 35.79 4.41 3.61
CA LEU A 218 36.24 4.05 2.26
C LEU A 218 37.39 4.91 1.74
N GLY A 219 37.65 6.06 2.38
CA GLY A 219 38.70 7.00 1.98
C GLY A 219 38.40 7.75 0.66
N ASN A 220 37.14 7.83 0.26
CA ASN A 220 36.70 8.56 -0.93
C ASN A 220 35.23 8.93 -0.80
N THR A 221 34.77 9.90 -1.59
CA THR A 221 33.36 10.25 -1.70
C THR A 221 32.63 9.17 -2.51
N ALA A 222 31.68 8.51 -1.89
CA ALA A 222 30.88 7.47 -2.48
C ALA A 222 29.51 8.01 -2.98
N LEU A 223 28.99 7.41 -4.05
CA LEU A 223 27.59 7.64 -4.42
C LEU A 223 26.70 6.80 -3.50
N ILE A 224 25.95 7.45 -2.64
CA ILE A 224 25.06 6.79 -1.67
C ILE A 224 23.62 7.15 -1.97
N LEU A 225 22.83 6.13 -2.30
CA LEU A 225 21.39 6.23 -2.49
C LEU A 225 20.68 5.70 -1.22
N THR A 226 19.57 6.34 -0.87
CA THR A 226 18.68 5.88 0.20
C THR A 226 17.62 4.93 -0.34
N LYS A 227 16.88 4.26 0.54
CA LYS A 227 15.72 3.45 0.14
C LYS A 227 14.66 4.26 -0.59
N ASP A 228 14.46 5.54 -0.23
CA ASP A 228 13.49 6.41 -0.88
C ASP A 228 13.84 6.71 -2.35
N GLU A 229 15.10 6.53 -2.72
CA GLU A 229 15.59 6.69 -4.09
C GLU A 229 15.54 5.38 -4.90
N SER A 230 15.06 4.28 -4.30
CA SER A 230 14.90 2.99 -4.97
C SER A 230 13.45 2.77 -5.43
N ALA A 231 13.28 2.16 -6.62
CA ALA A 231 11.96 2.04 -7.25
C ALA A 231 10.95 1.26 -6.41
N SER A 232 11.32 0.11 -5.85
CA SER A 232 10.39 -0.74 -5.07
C SER A 232 9.86 -0.02 -3.84
N TYR A 233 10.74 0.65 -3.09
CA TYR A 233 10.33 1.36 -1.87
C TYR A 233 9.58 2.65 -2.18
N SER A 234 10.11 3.49 -3.08
CA SER A 234 9.50 4.78 -3.41
C SER A 234 8.11 4.64 -4.02
N ASN A 235 7.90 3.63 -4.87
CA ASN A 235 6.57 3.39 -5.42
C ASN A 235 5.59 2.84 -4.38
N ALA A 236 6.03 1.90 -3.52
CA ALA A 236 5.18 1.41 -2.44
C ALA A 236 4.77 2.54 -1.47
N HIS A 237 5.71 3.43 -1.14
CA HIS A 237 5.45 4.59 -0.29
C HIS A 237 4.58 5.63 -1.01
N GLY A 238 4.79 5.83 -2.30
CA GLY A 238 3.97 6.70 -3.13
C GLY A 238 2.49 6.29 -3.18
N GLU A 239 2.19 5.00 -3.31
CA GLU A 239 0.83 4.47 -3.23
C GLU A 239 0.19 4.74 -1.85
N VAL A 240 0.97 4.60 -0.78
CA VAL A 240 0.51 4.94 0.58
C VAL A 240 0.17 6.43 0.69
N GLU A 241 1.04 7.33 0.22
CA GLU A 241 0.81 8.79 0.24
C GLU A 241 -0.39 9.19 -0.63
N GLU A 242 -0.52 8.58 -1.81
CA GLU A 242 -1.66 8.82 -2.69
C GLU A 242 -2.98 8.37 -2.05
N GLY A 243 -3.01 7.17 -1.48
CA GLY A 243 -4.15 6.64 -0.75
C GLY A 243 -4.56 7.51 0.44
N GLN A 244 -3.60 8.03 1.22
CA GLN A 244 -3.84 8.99 2.31
C GLN A 244 -4.47 10.29 1.79
N THR A 245 -3.93 10.83 0.70
CA THR A 245 -4.40 12.06 0.08
C THR A 245 -5.81 11.91 -0.47
N MET A 246 -6.06 10.87 -1.27
CA MET A 246 -7.37 10.58 -1.85
C MET A 246 -8.40 10.23 -0.77
N GLY A 247 -8.00 9.48 0.24
CA GLY A 247 -8.82 9.14 1.40
C GLY A 247 -9.24 10.35 2.25
N SER A 248 -8.52 11.46 2.14
CA SER A 248 -8.83 12.69 2.88
C SER A 248 -9.61 13.71 2.06
N ILE A 249 -9.20 13.98 0.82
CA ILE A 249 -9.78 15.04 -0.03
C ILE A 249 -11.16 14.66 -0.55
N LEU A 250 -11.29 13.53 -1.22
CA LEU A 250 -12.55 13.13 -1.86
C LEU A 250 -13.70 12.95 -0.85
N PRO A 251 -13.52 12.23 0.27
CA PRO A 251 -14.59 12.10 1.26
C PRO A 251 -15.02 13.43 1.86
N THR A 252 -14.08 14.35 2.08
CA THR A 252 -14.40 15.68 2.61
C THR A 252 -15.36 16.43 1.67
N LEU A 253 -15.13 16.40 0.36
CA LEU A 253 -16.03 16.99 -0.64
C LEU A 253 -17.42 16.35 -0.62
N PHE A 254 -17.50 15.01 -0.60
CA PHE A 254 -18.79 14.31 -0.55
C PHE A 254 -19.54 14.56 0.76
N LEU A 255 -18.84 14.64 1.88
CA LEU A 255 -19.46 14.97 3.18
C LEU A 255 -19.97 16.40 3.23
N LEU A 256 -19.27 17.37 2.65
CA LEU A 256 -19.78 18.75 2.53
C LEU A 256 -21.06 18.80 1.72
N ILE A 257 -21.12 18.11 0.58
CA ILE A 257 -22.34 18.01 -0.25
C ILE A 257 -23.46 17.31 0.52
N ALA A 258 -23.16 16.24 1.28
CA ALA A 258 -24.12 15.54 2.11
C ALA A 258 -24.70 16.45 3.22
N ILE A 259 -23.86 17.26 3.85
CA ILE A 259 -24.24 18.26 4.86
C ILE A 259 -25.20 19.32 4.25
N LEU A 260 -24.82 19.91 3.11
CA LEU A 260 -25.65 20.89 2.42
C LEU A 260 -27.02 20.29 2.01
N THR A 261 -27.00 19.07 1.50
CA THR A 261 -28.21 18.32 1.12
C THR A 261 -29.07 18.03 2.35
N MET A 262 -28.47 17.66 3.47
CA MET A 262 -29.16 17.42 4.73
C MET A 262 -29.87 18.72 5.23
N VAL A 263 -29.16 19.84 5.26
CA VAL A 263 -29.71 21.14 5.66
C VAL A 263 -30.91 21.51 4.79
N THR A 264 -30.73 21.50 3.48
CA THR A 264 -31.80 21.88 2.51
C THR A 264 -33.01 20.95 2.61
N THR A 265 -32.79 19.65 2.78
CA THR A 265 -33.87 18.67 2.87
C THR A 265 -34.62 18.79 4.19
N MET A 266 -33.92 18.99 5.33
CA MET A 266 -34.58 19.22 6.61
C MET A 266 -35.40 20.51 6.62
N HIS A 267 -34.91 21.58 5.99
CA HIS A 267 -35.68 22.80 5.81
C HIS A 267 -36.94 22.57 4.97
N ARG A 268 -36.84 21.87 3.84
CA ARG A 268 -38.00 21.54 2.99
C ARG A 268 -39.00 20.66 3.70
N LEU A 269 -38.56 19.62 4.40
CA LEU A 269 -39.39 18.69 5.14
C LEU A 269 -40.21 19.43 6.18
N THR A 270 -39.54 20.20 7.03
CA THR A 270 -40.25 20.93 8.12
C THR A 270 -41.13 22.05 7.58
N ALA A 271 -40.78 22.72 6.47
CA ALA A 271 -41.63 23.72 5.82
C ALA A 271 -42.91 23.10 5.25
N LYS A 272 -42.85 21.94 4.61
CA LYS A 272 -43.99 21.23 4.06
C LYS A 272 -44.91 20.63 5.16
N GLU A 273 -44.31 20.20 6.26
CA GLU A 273 -45.04 19.66 7.40
C GLU A 273 -45.42 20.74 8.43
N LYS A 274 -45.28 22.02 8.08
CA LYS A 274 -45.56 23.16 8.95
C LYS A 274 -46.97 23.08 9.59
N THR A 275 -47.98 22.74 8.81
CA THR A 275 -49.37 22.58 9.27
C THR A 275 -49.50 21.40 10.24
N GLN A 276 -48.87 20.25 9.97
CA GLN A 276 -48.89 19.09 10.88
C GLN A 276 -48.19 19.41 12.21
N ILE A 277 -47.07 20.12 12.14
CA ILE A 277 -46.32 20.59 13.32
C ILE A 277 -47.22 21.56 14.12
N GLY A 278 -47.93 22.46 13.45
CA GLY A 278 -48.90 23.38 14.09
C GLY A 278 -50.01 22.62 14.79
N THR A 279 -50.60 21.63 14.15
CA THR A 279 -51.63 20.76 14.73
C THR A 279 -51.13 20.00 15.96
N LEU A 280 -49.93 19.42 15.90
CA LEU A 280 -49.31 18.74 17.03
C LEU A 280 -49.06 19.68 18.21
N LYS A 281 -48.64 20.94 17.95
CA LYS A 281 -48.51 21.95 18.99
C LYS A 281 -49.86 22.35 19.60
N ALA A 282 -50.91 22.51 18.79
CA ALA A 282 -52.26 22.81 19.26
C ALA A 282 -52.85 21.69 20.11
N LEU A 283 -52.50 20.43 19.82
CA LEU A 283 -52.84 19.24 20.63
C LEU A 283 -51.99 19.10 21.89
N GLY A 284 -51.12 20.08 22.20
CA GLY A 284 -50.33 20.10 23.45
C GLY A 284 -49.01 19.32 23.39
N PHE A 285 -48.54 18.87 22.21
CA PHE A 285 -47.26 18.21 22.11
C PHE A 285 -46.11 19.20 22.37
N LYS A 286 -45.22 18.84 23.29
CA LYS A 286 -44.04 19.66 23.62
C LYS A 286 -43.06 19.74 22.44
N ASN A 287 -42.52 20.90 22.19
CA ASN A 287 -41.52 21.14 21.14
C ASN A 287 -40.35 20.11 21.18
N LYS A 288 -39.95 19.69 22.40
CA LYS A 288 -38.87 18.68 22.58
C LYS A 288 -39.23 17.31 21.97
N ARG A 289 -40.51 16.92 22.00
CA ARG A 289 -40.95 15.63 21.43
C ARG A 289 -40.97 15.70 19.89
N ILE A 290 -41.46 16.81 19.34
CA ILE A 290 -41.46 17.08 17.89
C ILE A 290 -40.03 17.13 17.39
N LEU A 291 -39.15 17.89 18.05
CA LEU A 291 -37.73 18.02 17.71
C LEU A 291 -37.04 16.64 17.67
N ARG A 292 -37.25 15.80 18.69
CA ARG A 292 -36.68 14.45 18.74
C ARG A 292 -37.13 13.59 17.56
N HIS A 293 -38.39 13.68 17.17
CA HIS A 293 -38.93 12.91 16.04
C HIS A 293 -38.26 13.26 14.72
N TYR A 294 -38.07 14.55 14.37
CA TYR A 294 -37.42 14.97 13.14
C TYR A 294 -35.92 14.77 13.19
N THR A 295 -35.27 14.95 14.34
CA THR A 295 -33.84 14.65 14.53
C THR A 295 -33.54 13.17 14.34
N SER A 296 -34.47 12.28 14.76
CA SER A 296 -34.28 10.84 14.53
C SER A 296 -34.16 10.44 13.07
N TYR A 297 -34.75 11.21 12.13
CA TYR A 297 -34.53 10.97 10.69
C TYR A 297 -33.10 11.22 10.29
N ALA A 298 -32.50 12.33 10.72
CA ALA A 298 -31.09 12.63 10.44
C ALA A 298 -30.15 11.56 11.03
N PHE A 299 -30.44 11.12 12.26
CA PHE A 299 -29.70 10.05 12.92
C PHE A 299 -29.79 8.72 12.16
N MET A 300 -30.99 8.29 11.77
CA MET A 300 -31.20 7.05 11.02
C MET A 300 -30.54 7.10 9.62
N ILE A 301 -30.61 8.24 8.93
CA ILE A 301 -29.97 8.45 7.64
C ILE A 301 -28.44 8.36 7.79
N GLY A 302 -27.90 8.98 8.86
CA GLY A 302 -26.48 8.90 9.19
C GLY A 302 -26.01 7.47 9.43
N ILE A 303 -26.74 6.70 10.24
CA ILE A 303 -26.42 5.29 10.53
C ILE A 303 -26.50 4.44 9.26
N ILE A 304 -27.62 4.50 8.54
CA ILE A 304 -27.83 3.65 7.36
C ILE A 304 -26.82 3.99 6.26
N GLY A 305 -26.59 5.30 6.01
CA GLY A 305 -25.62 5.75 5.03
C GLY A 305 -24.20 5.32 5.39
N SER A 306 -23.78 5.50 6.64
CA SER A 306 -22.45 5.10 7.10
C SER A 306 -22.25 3.57 7.10
N ALA A 307 -23.30 2.80 7.46
CA ALA A 307 -23.21 1.34 7.43
C ALA A 307 -23.07 0.79 6.00
N ILE A 308 -23.87 1.34 5.06
CA ILE A 308 -23.73 0.99 3.63
C ILE A 308 -22.36 1.44 3.10
N GLY A 309 -21.94 2.65 3.46
CA GLY A 309 -20.63 3.18 3.05
C GLY A 309 -19.47 2.34 3.58
N MET A 310 -19.51 1.89 4.82
CA MET A 310 -18.51 0.98 5.38
C MET A 310 -18.44 -0.33 4.57
N GLY A 311 -19.61 -0.91 4.24
CA GLY A 311 -19.66 -2.11 3.40
C GLY A 311 -19.11 -1.89 1.99
N LEU A 312 -19.43 -0.74 1.37
CA LEU A 312 -18.89 -0.36 0.05
C LEU A 312 -17.39 -0.13 0.11
N GLY A 313 -16.89 0.56 1.14
CA GLY A 313 -15.46 0.81 1.33
C GLY A 313 -14.67 -0.48 1.51
N PHE A 314 -15.18 -1.40 2.32
CA PHE A 314 -14.59 -2.73 2.47
C PHE A 314 -14.55 -3.49 1.14
N PHE A 315 -15.64 -3.46 0.37
CA PHE A 315 -15.68 -4.11 -0.94
C PHE A 315 -14.67 -3.51 -1.92
N VAL A 316 -14.54 -2.18 -1.96
CA VAL A 316 -13.58 -1.48 -2.83
C VAL A 316 -12.15 -1.84 -2.43
N ALA A 317 -11.81 -1.76 -1.14
CA ALA A 317 -10.48 -2.14 -0.64
C ALA A 317 -10.16 -3.61 -0.95
N TRP A 318 -11.09 -4.51 -0.71
CA TRP A 318 -10.93 -5.93 -1.04
C TRP A 318 -10.71 -6.14 -2.54
N TYR A 319 -11.45 -5.45 -3.40
CA TYR A 319 -11.31 -5.56 -4.85
C TYR A 319 -9.95 -5.06 -5.34
N ILE A 320 -9.47 -3.93 -4.81
CA ILE A 320 -8.15 -3.35 -5.18
C ILE A 320 -7.01 -4.24 -4.69
N MET A 321 -7.10 -4.72 -3.44
CA MET A 321 -6.07 -5.51 -2.77
C MET A 321 -6.12 -7.01 -3.11
N ASN A 322 -7.02 -7.43 -3.99
CA ASN A 322 -7.12 -8.84 -4.39
C ASN A 322 -5.79 -9.31 -5.01
N PRO A 323 -5.25 -10.48 -4.61
CA PRO A 323 -4.01 -11.03 -5.17
C PRO A 323 -4.00 -11.18 -6.70
N ASN A 324 -5.17 -11.38 -7.30
CA ASN A 324 -5.36 -11.44 -8.76
C ASN A 324 -5.82 -10.08 -9.35
N GLY A 325 -5.88 -9.04 -8.53
CA GLY A 325 -6.25 -7.68 -8.91
C GLY A 325 -5.04 -6.83 -9.25
N MET A 326 -5.27 -5.51 -9.38
CA MET A 326 -4.25 -4.56 -9.80
C MET A 326 -3.04 -4.54 -8.83
N MET A 327 -3.29 -4.41 -7.52
CA MET A 327 -2.21 -4.36 -6.53
C MET A 327 -1.51 -5.70 -6.36
N GLY A 328 -2.23 -6.82 -6.39
CA GLY A 328 -1.64 -8.16 -6.33
C GLY A 328 -0.78 -8.51 -7.55
N THR A 329 -1.02 -7.89 -8.71
CA THR A 329 -0.16 -8.01 -9.89
C THR A 329 1.03 -7.05 -9.82
N TYR A 330 0.79 -5.83 -9.35
CA TYR A 330 1.80 -4.77 -9.29
C TYR A 330 2.89 -5.06 -8.24
N PHE A 331 2.48 -5.43 -7.01
CA PHE A 331 3.41 -5.79 -5.94
C PHE A 331 3.57 -7.31 -5.82
N ASP A 332 4.80 -7.76 -5.80
CA ASP A 332 5.14 -9.17 -5.60
C ASP A 332 5.20 -9.55 -4.12
N MET A 333 4.03 -9.48 -3.47
CA MET A 333 3.88 -9.81 -2.04
C MET A 333 3.60 -11.29 -1.81
N PRO A 334 4.08 -11.87 -0.70
CA PRO A 334 3.78 -13.25 -0.34
C PRO A 334 2.30 -13.46 0.01
N GLU A 335 1.70 -12.52 0.69
CA GLU A 335 0.30 -12.53 1.13
C GLU A 335 -0.21 -11.10 1.26
N TRP A 336 -1.51 -10.88 0.98
CA TRP A 336 -2.19 -9.63 1.24
C TRP A 336 -3.20 -9.77 2.36
N LYS A 337 -3.02 -9.00 3.43
CA LYS A 337 -3.97 -8.87 4.54
C LYS A 337 -4.65 -7.51 4.47
N LEU A 338 -5.98 -7.51 4.63
CA LEU A 338 -6.74 -6.28 4.74
C LEU A 338 -6.78 -5.82 6.19
N TYR A 339 -6.37 -4.58 6.40
CA TYR A 339 -6.42 -3.92 7.71
C TYR A 339 -7.42 -2.78 7.68
N VAL A 340 -8.27 -2.71 8.72
CA VAL A 340 -9.17 -1.58 8.94
C VAL A 340 -8.55 -0.67 9.99
N PRO A 341 -8.13 0.55 9.64
CA PRO A 341 -7.59 1.47 10.63
C PRO A 341 -8.65 1.79 11.71
N SER A 342 -8.26 1.73 12.98
CA SER A 342 -9.20 1.96 14.09
C SER A 342 -9.83 3.35 14.07
N PHE A 343 -9.12 4.35 13.55
CA PHE A 343 -9.66 5.71 13.42
C PHE A 343 -10.85 5.80 12.47
N CYS A 344 -11.01 4.88 11.51
CA CYS A 344 -12.18 4.84 10.63
C CYS A 344 -13.49 4.72 11.44
N TYR A 345 -13.52 3.89 12.47
CA TYR A 345 -14.70 3.75 13.34
C TYR A 345 -15.01 5.03 14.10
N TYR A 346 -13.99 5.73 14.59
CA TYR A 346 -14.18 7.01 15.30
C TYR A 346 -14.68 8.10 14.37
N ILE A 347 -14.15 8.18 13.16
CA ILE A 347 -14.61 9.16 12.16
C ILE A 347 -16.04 8.87 11.71
N LEU A 348 -16.39 7.62 11.45
CA LEU A 348 -17.78 7.25 11.12
C LEU A 348 -18.75 7.63 12.24
N ALA A 349 -18.39 7.38 13.50
CA ALA A 349 -19.19 7.81 14.64
C ALA A 349 -19.33 9.35 14.69
N ALA A 350 -18.25 10.07 14.46
CA ALA A 350 -18.25 11.54 14.40
C ALA A 350 -19.15 12.06 13.26
N ILE A 351 -19.13 11.46 12.08
CA ILE A 351 -20.01 11.81 10.94
C ILE A 351 -21.48 11.66 11.36
N ILE A 352 -21.86 10.55 11.98
CA ILE A 352 -23.24 10.32 12.47
C ILE A 352 -23.65 11.40 13.47
N VAL A 353 -22.77 11.75 14.42
CA VAL A 353 -23.02 12.81 15.41
C VAL A 353 -23.20 14.17 14.72
N VAL A 354 -22.30 14.54 13.82
CA VAL A 354 -22.34 15.82 13.07
C VAL A 354 -23.63 15.93 12.26
N LEU A 355 -23.99 14.91 11.48
CA LEU A 355 -25.23 14.88 10.71
C LEU A 355 -26.46 15.01 11.59
N THR A 356 -26.48 14.33 12.74
CA THR A 356 -27.56 14.41 13.72
C THR A 356 -27.67 15.80 14.31
N LEU A 357 -26.55 16.44 14.66
CA LEU A 357 -26.52 17.82 15.18
C LEU A 357 -27.03 18.82 14.12
N ILE A 358 -26.63 18.67 12.88
CA ILE A 358 -27.11 19.50 11.76
C ILE A 358 -28.62 19.36 11.60
N GLY A 359 -29.14 18.14 11.59
CA GLY A 359 -30.57 17.86 11.57
C GLY A 359 -31.30 18.50 12.76
N PHE A 360 -30.77 18.35 13.98
CA PHE A 360 -31.30 18.97 15.19
C PHE A 360 -31.35 20.49 15.10
N LEU A 361 -30.26 21.15 14.70
CA LEU A 361 -30.17 22.61 14.61
C LEU A 361 -31.11 23.17 13.53
N SER A 362 -31.21 22.48 12.38
CA SER A 362 -32.14 22.86 11.32
C SER A 362 -33.57 22.86 11.77
N VAL A 363 -34.01 21.78 12.41
CA VAL A 363 -35.39 21.64 12.93
C VAL A 363 -35.64 22.59 14.10
N ARG A 364 -34.72 22.75 15.05
CA ARG A 364 -34.83 23.65 16.19
C ARG A 364 -35.07 25.11 15.76
N LYS A 365 -34.39 25.57 14.71
CA LYS A 365 -34.55 26.92 14.18
C LYS A 365 -35.98 27.17 13.68
N MET A 366 -36.59 26.17 13.05
CA MET A 366 -37.97 26.26 12.52
C MET A 366 -39.06 26.12 13.56
N LEU A 367 -38.81 25.43 14.67
CA LEU A 367 -39.80 25.27 15.79
C LEU A 367 -39.89 26.49 16.69
N LYS A 368 -39.13 27.55 16.50
CA LYS A 368 -39.19 28.79 17.32
C LYS A 368 -40.46 29.60 17.07
N GLY A 369 -41.18 29.42 15.96
CA GLY A 369 -42.47 30.08 15.66
C GLY A 369 -43.63 29.58 16.56
N THR A 370 -44.67 30.40 16.71
CA THR A 370 -45.89 30.04 17.43
C THR A 370 -46.77 29.03 16.67
N ALA A 371 -47.74 28.37 17.33
CA ALA A 371 -48.71 27.50 16.66
C ALA A 371 -49.52 28.27 15.61
N ALA A 372 -49.87 29.55 15.88
CA ALA A 372 -50.58 30.42 14.95
C ALA A 372 -49.73 30.75 13.72
N ASP A 373 -48.41 30.97 13.83
CA ASP A 373 -47.51 31.18 12.69
C ASP A 373 -47.33 29.92 11.84
N ALA A 374 -47.64 28.75 12.40
CA ALA A 374 -47.53 27.47 11.72
C ALA A 374 -48.80 27.09 10.96
N LEU A 375 -49.93 27.73 11.25
CA LEU A 375 -51.23 27.47 10.63
C LEU A 375 -51.61 28.54 9.55
N ARG A 376 -50.85 29.62 9.47
CA ARG A 376 -50.84 30.60 8.39
C ARG A 376 -49.88 30.13 7.28
#